data_d3458a8c47cad93044802155ff10dada
#
_entry.id   d3458a8c47cad93044802155ff10dada
#
_cell.length_a   1.000
_cell.length_b   1.000
_cell.length_c   1.000
_cell.angle_alpha   90.00
_cell.angle_beta   90.00
_cell.angle_gamma   90.00
#
_symmetry.space_group_name_H-M   'P 1'
#
loop_
_entity.id
_entity.type
_entity.pdbx_description
1 polymer ?
#
loop_
_entity_poly.entity_id
_entity_poly.type
_entity_poly.pdbx_seq_one_letter_code
_entity_poly.pdbx_strand_id
1 'polypeptide(L)'
;AVDRLTDAYLEASKRNNSHRFLPCAAHKESRNKGISVHVLTYEQADEAVKHNIQRMVIDTEVMSGDEISRCVELCRKNNVKSYIGLPRVDRGTYNVKSNSDGYMIRNMSQKTKCDKEVIADYCIYAFNNYAVSALEDYGITGITYPLELNEKELSEMDIDNGELVVYGRIPLMITANCI
;
A
#
# COMPACT_ATOMS: atom_id res chain seq x y z
N ALA A 1 1.81 3.32 48.13
CA ALA A 1 2.16 4.33 47.11
C ALA A 1 2.05 3.73 45.69
N VAL A 2 2.60 2.53 45.45
CA VAL A 2 2.57 1.85 44.16
C VAL A 2 1.12 1.57 43.74
N ASP A 3 0.28 1.05 44.62
CA ASP A 3 -1.12 0.73 44.35
C ASP A 3 -1.90 1.95 43.85
N ARG A 4 -1.71 3.12 44.49
CA ARG A 4 -2.35 4.37 44.08
C ARG A 4 -1.91 4.84 42.71
N LEU A 5 -0.63 4.58 42.35
CA LEU A 5 -0.12 4.92 41.02
C LEU A 5 -0.71 4.00 39.93
N THR A 6 -0.82 2.71 40.25
CA THR A 6 -1.44 1.70 39.39
C THR A 6 -2.91 2.02 39.15
N ASP A 7 -3.66 2.34 40.21
CA ASP A 7 -5.08 2.72 40.06
C ASP A 7 -5.26 3.99 39.24
N ALA A 8 -4.43 5.01 39.49
CA ALA A 8 -4.47 6.25 38.71
C ALA A 8 -4.13 6.02 37.23
N TYR A 9 -3.17 5.13 36.94
CA TYR A 9 -2.82 4.75 35.58
C TYR A 9 -3.96 3.98 34.89
N LEU A 10 -4.59 3.03 35.58
CA LEU A 10 -5.73 2.28 35.05
C LEU A 10 -6.94 3.18 34.79
N GLU A 11 -7.23 4.14 35.67
CA GLU A 11 -8.29 5.11 35.44
C GLU A 11 -7.99 6.03 34.25
N ALA A 12 -6.76 6.53 34.12
CA ALA A 12 -6.35 7.38 33.02
C ALA A 12 -6.35 6.63 31.67
N SER A 13 -6.16 5.31 31.68
CA SER A 13 -6.15 4.46 30.48
C SER A 13 -7.53 3.89 30.12
N LYS A 14 -8.57 4.12 30.95
CA LYS A 14 -9.94 3.73 30.61
C LYS A 14 -10.40 4.49 29.36
N ARG A 15 -10.52 3.77 28.26
CA ARG A 15 -11.14 4.32 27.04
C ARG A 15 -12.65 4.43 27.28
N ASN A 16 -13.20 5.63 27.09
CA ASN A 16 -14.64 5.78 26.96
C ASN A 16 -15.07 5.08 25.67
N ASN A 17 -15.62 3.87 25.80
CA ASN A 17 -16.14 3.06 24.69
C ASN A 17 -17.46 3.66 24.14
N SER A 18 -17.47 4.94 23.80
CA SER A 18 -18.56 5.58 23.07
C SER A 18 -18.38 5.50 21.54
N HIS A 19 -17.53 4.62 21.06
CA HIS A 19 -17.42 4.38 19.65
C HIS A 19 -18.69 3.69 19.15
N ARG A 20 -19.60 4.47 18.58
CA ARG A 20 -20.62 3.94 17.68
C ARG A 20 -19.90 3.25 16.53
N PHE A 21 -20.07 1.93 16.43
CA PHE A 21 -19.75 1.24 15.19
C PHE A 21 -20.63 1.84 14.10
N LEU A 22 -20.04 2.64 13.23
CA LEU A 22 -20.75 3.08 12.03
C LEU A 22 -20.91 1.85 11.12
N PRO A 23 -22.10 1.63 10.54
CA PRO A 23 -22.25 0.54 9.59
C PRO A 23 -21.26 0.76 8.45
N CYS A 24 -20.53 -0.29 8.08
CA CYS A 24 -19.66 -0.26 6.92
C CYS A 24 -20.49 0.08 5.68
N ALA A 25 -19.96 0.92 4.82
CA ALA A 25 -20.63 1.27 3.56
C ALA A 25 -20.90 0.00 2.74
N ALA A 26 -22.04 -0.04 2.04
CA ALA A 26 -22.39 -1.17 1.18
C ALA A 26 -21.33 -1.39 0.11
N HIS A 27 -21.10 -2.68 -0.22
CA HIS A 27 -20.20 -3.11 -1.29
C HIS A 27 -20.38 -2.27 -2.56
N LYS A 28 -19.29 -1.69 -3.03
CA LYS A 28 -19.22 -1.08 -4.36
C LYS A 28 -18.81 -2.17 -5.35
N GLU A 29 -19.53 -2.27 -6.47
CA GLU A 29 -19.14 -3.22 -7.52
C GLU A 29 -17.71 -2.95 -8.01
N SER A 30 -16.93 -4.04 -8.12
CA SER A 30 -15.56 -3.98 -8.66
C SER A 30 -15.58 -3.48 -10.11
N ARG A 31 -14.88 -2.38 -10.34
CA ARG A 31 -14.82 -1.74 -11.66
C ARG A 31 -13.63 -2.18 -12.51
N ASN A 32 -12.60 -2.76 -11.91
CA ASN A 32 -11.37 -3.09 -12.62
C ASN A 32 -10.81 -4.45 -12.19
N LYS A 33 -10.99 -5.45 -13.03
CA LYS A 33 -10.25 -6.71 -12.91
C LYS A 33 -8.97 -6.59 -13.72
N GLY A 34 -7.82 -6.92 -13.10
CA GLY A 34 -6.55 -6.80 -13.79
C GLY A 34 -5.38 -7.41 -13.03
N ILE A 35 -4.24 -7.38 -13.67
CA ILE A 35 -2.98 -7.86 -13.10
C ILE A 35 -2.08 -6.65 -12.81
N SER A 36 -1.62 -6.56 -11.56
CA SER A 36 -0.57 -5.64 -11.15
C SER A 36 0.75 -6.40 -11.00
N VAL A 37 1.84 -5.82 -11.48
CA VAL A 37 3.18 -6.42 -11.35
C VAL A 37 4.11 -5.46 -10.63
N HIS A 38 4.81 -5.96 -9.58
CA HIS A 38 5.90 -5.25 -8.94
C HIS A 38 7.22 -5.63 -9.62
N VAL A 39 8.01 -4.63 -10.01
CA VAL A 39 9.28 -4.82 -10.69
C VAL A 39 10.42 -4.19 -9.90
N LEU A 40 11.55 -4.90 -9.89
CA LEU A 40 12.79 -4.51 -9.21
C LEU A 40 13.91 -4.18 -10.21
N THR A 41 13.73 -4.50 -11.50
CA THR A 41 14.69 -4.22 -12.56
C THR A 41 13.98 -3.82 -13.84
N TYR A 42 14.73 -3.17 -14.74
CA TYR A 42 14.20 -2.77 -16.04
C TYR A 42 13.86 -3.99 -16.93
N GLU A 43 14.63 -5.08 -16.84
CA GLU A 43 14.37 -6.31 -17.60
C GLU A 43 13.04 -6.95 -17.20
N GLN A 44 12.70 -6.92 -15.89
CA GLN A 44 11.40 -7.37 -15.41
C GLN A 44 10.27 -6.48 -15.96
N ALA A 45 10.49 -5.16 -16.01
CA ALA A 45 9.52 -4.22 -16.57
C ALA A 45 9.29 -4.47 -18.07
N ASP A 46 10.38 -4.67 -18.83
CA ASP A 46 10.32 -4.95 -20.27
C ASP A 46 9.61 -6.27 -20.59
N GLU A 47 9.81 -7.28 -19.76
CA GLU A 47 9.08 -8.54 -19.91
C GLU A 47 7.60 -8.39 -19.52
N ALA A 48 7.33 -7.72 -18.40
CA ALA A 48 5.96 -7.58 -17.88
C ALA A 48 5.01 -6.86 -18.86
N VAL A 49 5.46 -5.84 -19.58
CA VAL A 49 4.61 -5.10 -20.54
C VAL A 49 4.20 -5.93 -21.76
N LYS A 50 4.86 -7.05 -22.03
CA LYS A 50 4.48 -7.98 -23.10
C LYS A 50 3.25 -8.84 -22.73
N HIS A 51 2.91 -8.85 -21.44
CA HIS A 51 1.79 -9.62 -20.92
C HIS A 51 0.68 -8.65 -20.46
N ASN A 52 -0.51 -8.81 -20.86
CA ASN A 52 -1.67 -7.91 -20.65
C ASN A 52 -1.87 -7.46 -19.18
N ILE A 53 -0.90 -6.72 -18.63
CA ILE A 53 -0.95 -6.12 -17.30
C ILE A 53 -1.61 -4.75 -17.34
N GLN A 54 -2.31 -4.37 -16.28
CA GLN A 54 -2.99 -3.07 -16.16
C GLN A 54 -2.18 -2.07 -15.37
N ARG A 55 -1.35 -2.56 -14.43
CA ARG A 55 -0.56 -1.72 -13.52
C ARG A 55 0.84 -2.30 -13.34
N MET A 56 1.81 -1.40 -13.23
CA MET A 56 3.17 -1.73 -12.85
C MET A 56 3.57 -0.87 -11.66
N VAL A 57 4.07 -1.49 -10.61
CA VAL A 57 4.70 -0.81 -9.46
C VAL A 57 6.22 -0.94 -9.60
N ILE A 58 6.87 0.20 -9.70
CA ILE A 58 8.33 0.32 -9.91
C ILE A 58 8.96 0.60 -8.55
N ASP A 59 9.79 -0.32 -8.06
CA ASP A 59 10.39 -0.24 -6.73
C ASP A 59 11.58 0.72 -6.69
N THR A 60 11.57 1.66 -5.75
CA THR A 60 12.62 2.67 -5.60
C THR A 60 13.76 2.25 -4.66
N GLU A 61 13.64 1.12 -3.97
CA GLU A 61 14.68 0.65 -3.05
C GLU A 61 15.89 0.06 -3.80
N VAL A 62 15.69 -0.39 -5.04
CA VAL A 62 16.70 -1.10 -5.82
C VAL A 62 17.10 -0.37 -7.09
N MET A 63 16.15 0.29 -7.76
CA MET A 63 16.34 0.92 -9.06
C MET A 63 16.97 2.31 -8.94
N SER A 64 17.84 2.66 -9.86
CA SER A 64 18.33 4.03 -10.06
C SER A 64 17.26 4.95 -10.64
N GLY A 65 17.42 6.27 -10.47
CA GLY A 65 16.47 7.26 -11.00
C GLY A 65 16.29 7.20 -12.53
N ASP A 66 17.36 6.85 -13.25
CA ASP A 66 17.32 6.69 -14.71
C ASP A 66 16.52 5.44 -15.12
N GLU A 67 16.71 4.32 -14.41
CA GLU A 67 15.94 3.09 -14.64
C GLU A 67 14.46 3.30 -14.35
N ILE A 68 14.12 3.99 -13.24
CA ILE A 68 12.74 4.35 -12.89
C ILE A 68 12.11 5.16 -14.01
N SER A 69 12.81 6.18 -14.51
CA SER A 69 12.33 7.04 -15.61
C SER A 69 12.08 6.24 -16.88
N ARG A 70 12.98 5.32 -17.23
CA ARG A 70 12.83 4.42 -18.39
C ARG A 70 11.64 3.47 -18.21
N CYS A 71 11.41 2.92 -17.00
CA CYS A 71 10.26 2.08 -16.72
C CYS A 71 8.94 2.85 -16.85
N VAL A 72 8.86 4.08 -16.35
CA VAL A 72 7.67 4.94 -16.49
C VAL A 72 7.37 5.23 -17.97
N GLU A 73 8.40 5.53 -18.78
CA GLU A 73 8.21 5.72 -20.22
C GLU A 73 7.75 4.44 -20.94
N LEU A 74 8.30 3.30 -20.54
CA LEU A 74 7.92 1.98 -21.06
C LEU A 74 6.43 1.69 -20.77
N CYS A 75 5.98 1.95 -19.54
CA CYS A 75 4.57 1.83 -19.16
C CYS A 75 3.68 2.71 -20.04
N ARG A 76 4.04 3.99 -20.19
CA ARG A 76 3.28 4.94 -21.00
C ARG A 76 3.15 4.49 -22.45
N LYS A 77 4.23 3.97 -23.07
CA LYS A 77 4.23 3.45 -24.44
C LYS A 77 3.31 2.25 -24.64
N ASN A 78 3.11 1.47 -23.57
CA ASN A 78 2.32 0.23 -23.60
C ASN A 78 0.93 0.37 -22.95
N ASN A 79 0.49 1.59 -22.63
CA ASN A 79 -0.81 1.86 -21.99
C ASN A 79 -0.99 1.16 -20.63
N VAL A 80 0.10 0.96 -19.89
CA VAL A 80 0.15 0.38 -18.53
C VAL A 80 0.22 1.53 -17.53
N LYS A 81 -0.62 1.51 -16.49
CA LYS A 81 -0.51 2.48 -15.39
C LYS A 81 0.76 2.25 -14.58
N SER A 82 1.54 3.30 -14.36
CA SER A 82 2.80 3.27 -13.64
C SER A 82 2.66 3.85 -12.23
N TYR A 83 3.08 3.11 -11.22
CA TYR A 83 3.13 3.55 -9.83
C TYR A 83 4.54 3.43 -9.29
N ILE A 84 4.97 4.42 -8.52
CA ILE A 84 6.26 4.39 -7.82
C ILE A 84 6.07 3.77 -6.45
N GLY A 85 6.70 2.62 -6.20
CA GLY A 85 6.75 2.00 -4.89
C GLY A 85 7.73 2.72 -3.99
N LEU A 86 7.23 3.45 -2.98
CA LEU A 86 8.06 4.21 -2.05
C LEU A 86 8.79 3.27 -1.07
N PRO A 87 9.97 3.67 -0.56
CA PRO A 87 10.78 2.80 0.29
C PRO A 87 10.08 2.47 1.61
N ARG A 88 10.28 1.26 2.14
CA ARG A 88 9.72 0.83 3.43
C ARG A 88 10.28 1.62 4.59
N VAL A 89 11.55 1.96 4.53
CA VAL A 89 12.22 2.82 5.52
C VAL A 89 12.30 4.23 4.97
N ASP A 90 11.48 5.13 5.50
CA ASP A 90 11.48 6.54 5.12
C ASP A 90 12.61 7.29 5.84
N ARG A 91 13.69 7.58 5.10
CA ARG A 91 14.79 8.43 5.59
C ARG A 91 14.68 9.88 5.11
N GLY A 92 13.58 10.25 4.46
CA GLY A 92 13.35 11.59 3.92
C GLY A 92 14.20 11.94 2.69
N THR A 93 15.00 11.01 2.18
CA THR A 93 16.00 11.26 1.12
C THR A 93 15.54 10.93 -0.29
N TYR A 94 14.35 10.33 -0.45
CA TYR A 94 13.84 9.97 -1.77
C TYR A 94 13.08 11.13 -2.43
N ASN A 95 13.24 11.25 -3.75
CA ASN A 95 12.50 12.22 -4.54
C ASN A 95 11.17 11.62 -4.99
N VAL A 96 10.06 12.21 -4.54
CA VAL A 96 8.70 11.74 -4.85
C VAL A 96 8.23 12.19 -6.23
N LYS A 97 8.84 13.24 -6.79
CA LYS A 97 8.40 13.80 -8.07
C LYS A 97 8.79 12.88 -9.23
N SER A 98 7.82 12.27 -9.84
CA SER A 98 7.98 11.45 -11.04
C SER A 98 6.83 11.70 -12.03
N ASN A 99 7.02 11.31 -13.28
CA ASN A 99 5.97 11.35 -14.31
C ASN A 99 5.06 10.11 -14.30
N SER A 100 5.08 9.31 -13.20
CA SER A 100 4.19 8.18 -12.99
C SER A 100 2.73 8.61 -12.82
N ASP A 101 1.80 7.67 -12.91
CA ASP A 101 0.37 7.92 -12.68
C ASP A 101 0.06 8.03 -11.19
N GLY A 102 0.84 7.36 -10.31
CA GLY A 102 0.61 7.39 -8.88
C GLY A 102 1.77 6.82 -8.06
N TYR A 103 1.48 6.60 -6.80
CA TYR A 103 2.44 6.09 -5.80
C TYR A 103 1.86 4.91 -5.03
N MET A 104 2.70 3.93 -4.69
CA MET A 104 2.40 2.91 -3.70
C MET A 104 3.14 3.26 -2.42
N ILE A 105 2.39 3.53 -1.34
CA ILE A 105 2.96 3.86 -0.03
C ILE A 105 3.09 2.61 0.84
N ARG A 106 4.13 2.60 1.65
CA ARG A 106 4.44 1.55 2.63
C ARG A 106 4.44 2.07 4.07
N ASN A 107 4.22 3.38 4.23
CA ASN A 107 4.07 4.07 5.51
C ASN A 107 3.08 5.22 5.34
N MET A 108 2.19 5.43 6.30
CA MET A 108 1.17 6.48 6.24
C MET A 108 1.75 7.90 6.14
N SER A 109 2.93 8.16 6.71
CA SER A 109 3.61 9.45 6.59
C SER A 109 3.96 9.84 5.15
N GLN A 110 4.09 8.85 4.26
CA GLN A 110 4.42 9.08 2.86
C GLN A 110 3.28 9.72 2.08
N LYS A 111 2.02 9.51 2.50
CA LYS A 111 0.83 10.07 1.84
C LYS A 111 0.90 11.59 1.71
N THR A 112 1.42 12.28 2.73
CA THR A 112 1.51 13.75 2.74
C THR A 112 2.49 14.31 1.70
N LYS A 113 3.38 13.47 1.18
CA LYS A 113 4.39 13.83 0.17
C LYS A 113 3.93 13.54 -1.26
N CYS A 114 2.80 12.83 -1.42
CA CYS A 114 2.27 12.40 -2.71
C CYS A 114 1.26 13.41 -3.25
N ASP A 115 1.44 13.81 -4.50
CA ASP A 115 0.61 14.80 -5.22
C ASP A 115 -0.32 14.13 -6.27
N LYS A 116 -0.31 12.80 -6.34
CA LYS A 116 -1.08 12.00 -7.29
C LYS A 116 -1.86 10.89 -6.58
N GLU A 117 -2.45 10.01 -7.37
CA GLU A 117 -3.14 8.81 -6.90
C GLU A 117 -2.22 7.97 -5.99
N VAL A 118 -2.77 7.49 -4.87
CA VAL A 118 -1.99 6.74 -3.88
C VAL A 118 -2.68 5.43 -3.56
N ILE A 119 -1.93 4.34 -3.69
CA ILE A 119 -2.33 3.01 -3.24
C ILE A 119 -1.51 2.59 -2.02
N ALA A 120 -2.12 1.83 -1.12
CA ALA A 120 -1.47 1.30 0.07
C ALA A 120 -0.95 -0.11 -0.17
N ASP A 121 0.33 -0.36 0.14
CA ASP A 121 0.92 -1.70 0.13
C ASP A 121 0.40 -2.54 1.32
N TYR A 122 0.47 -3.87 1.24
CA TYR A 122 -0.01 -4.81 2.26
C TYR A 122 0.50 -4.53 3.67
N CYS A 123 1.67 -3.89 3.82
CA CYS A 123 2.25 -3.52 5.11
C CYS A 123 1.52 -2.36 5.83
N ILE A 124 0.53 -1.73 5.20
CA ILE A 124 -0.37 -0.75 5.86
C ILE A 124 -1.46 -1.46 6.69
N TYR A 125 -1.61 -2.76 6.55
CA TYR A 125 -2.43 -3.61 7.42
C TYR A 125 -3.92 -3.27 7.48
N ALA A 126 -4.59 -3.21 6.33
CA ALA A 126 -6.05 -3.08 6.28
C ALA A 126 -6.76 -4.43 6.55
N PHE A 127 -6.92 -4.81 7.82
CA PHE A 127 -7.46 -6.11 8.24
C PHE A 127 -9.00 -6.20 8.27
N ASN A 128 -9.71 -5.11 8.05
CA ASN A 128 -11.17 -5.10 8.08
C ASN A 128 -11.72 -3.92 7.27
N ASN A 129 -13.01 -3.97 6.96
CA ASN A 129 -13.68 -2.95 6.15
C ASN A 129 -13.67 -1.54 6.78
N TYR A 130 -13.56 -1.43 8.11
CA TYR A 130 -13.41 -0.12 8.75
C TYR A 130 -12.05 0.50 8.48
N ALA A 131 -10.99 -0.32 8.48
CA ALA A 131 -9.65 0.14 8.11
C ALA A 131 -9.61 0.54 6.63
N VAL A 132 -10.26 -0.23 5.74
CA VAL A 132 -10.42 0.11 4.32
C VAL A 132 -11.09 1.46 4.17
N SER A 133 -12.26 1.65 4.79
CA SER A 133 -13.01 2.91 4.72
C SER A 133 -12.21 4.09 5.28
N ALA A 134 -11.49 3.91 6.38
CA ALA A 134 -10.66 4.97 6.96
C ALA A 134 -9.50 5.36 6.02
N LEU A 135 -8.90 4.40 5.31
CA LEU A 135 -7.86 4.68 4.32
C LEU A 135 -8.44 5.40 3.09
N GLU A 136 -9.63 5.02 2.63
CA GLU A 136 -10.33 5.71 1.55
C GLU A 136 -10.66 7.17 1.93
N ASP A 137 -11.17 7.40 3.14
CA ASP A 137 -11.43 8.74 3.69
C ASP A 137 -10.16 9.58 3.79
N TYR A 138 -9.02 8.93 4.04
CA TYR A 138 -7.71 9.59 4.03
C TYR A 138 -7.17 9.85 2.61
N GLY A 139 -7.91 9.45 1.56
CA GLY A 139 -7.57 9.66 0.17
C GLY A 139 -6.61 8.61 -0.41
N ILE A 140 -6.66 7.39 0.10
CA ILE A 140 -6.04 6.21 -0.52
C ILE A 140 -7.05 5.62 -1.51
N THR A 141 -6.64 5.39 -2.74
CA THR A 141 -7.53 5.00 -3.84
C THR A 141 -7.50 3.50 -4.16
N GLY A 142 -6.56 2.77 -3.60
CA GLY A 142 -6.43 1.33 -3.75
C GLY A 142 -5.63 0.74 -2.59
N ILE A 143 -5.89 -0.51 -2.27
CA ILE A 143 -5.31 -1.19 -1.11
C ILE A 143 -4.86 -2.58 -1.53
N THR A 144 -3.62 -2.93 -1.19
CA THR A 144 -3.15 -4.32 -1.23
C THR A 144 -3.45 -4.97 0.12
N TYR A 145 -4.23 -6.04 0.12
CA TYR A 145 -4.65 -6.69 1.36
C TYR A 145 -3.48 -7.41 2.05
N PRO A 146 -3.51 -7.47 3.40
CA PRO A 146 -2.51 -8.18 4.18
C PRO A 146 -2.39 -9.65 3.77
N LEU A 147 -1.15 -10.15 3.77
CA LEU A 147 -0.83 -11.52 3.36
C LEU A 147 -1.29 -12.57 4.38
N GLU A 148 -1.58 -12.13 5.59
CA GLU A 148 -1.98 -12.96 6.72
C GLU A 148 -3.47 -13.33 6.71
N LEU A 149 -4.28 -12.66 5.90
CA LEU A 149 -5.71 -12.93 5.79
C LEU A 149 -5.96 -14.26 5.07
N ASN A 150 -6.76 -15.12 5.69
CA ASN A 150 -7.20 -16.36 5.09
C ASN A 150 -8.44 -16.17 4.20
N GLU A 151 -8.84 -17.21 3.47
CA GLU A 151 -9.96 -17.17 2.52
C GLU A 151 -11.28 -16.69 3.17
N LYS A 152 -11.56 -17.15 4.38
CA LYS A 152 -12.78 -16.75 5.11
C LYS A 152 -12.75 -15.26 5.44
N GLU A 153 -11.65 -14.76 5.99
CA GLU A 153 -11.47 -13.35 6.32
C GLU A 153 -11.54 -12.47 5.07
N LEU A 154 -10.92 -12.89 3.98
CA LEU A 154 -11.01 -12.20 2.70
C LEU A 154 -12.45 -12.17 2.16
N SER A 155 -13.22 -13.25 2.34
CA SER A 155 -14.61 -13.30 1.89
C SER A 155 -15.55 -12.35 2.66
N GLU A 156 -15.14 -11.92 3.85
CA GLU A 156 -15.87 -10.94 4.68
C GLU A 156 -15.45 -9.49 4.40
N MET A 157 -14.42 -9.29 3.57
CA MET A 157 -13.91 -7.96 3.21
C MET A 157 -14.48 -7.48 1.87
N ASP A 158 -14.53 -6.17 1.71
CA ASP A 158 -14.78 -5.53 0.42
C ASP A 158 -13.51 -5.57 -0.43
N ILE A 159 -13.28 -6.71 -1.08
CA ILE A 159 -12.09 -6.95 -1.91
C ILE A 159 -12.22 -6.37 -3.33
N ASP A 160 -13.37 -5.81 -3.67
CA ASP A 160 -13.65 -5.31 -5.02
C ASP A 160 -12.78 -4.12 -5.43
N ASN A 161 -12.27 -3.35 -4.47
CA ASN A 161 -11.34 -2.24 -4.70
C ASN A 161 -9.90 -2.56 -4.26
N GLY A 162 -9.58 -3.82 -3.96
CA GLY A 162 -8.31 -4.24 -3.43
C GLY A 162 -7.49 -5.10 -4.37
N GLU A 163 -6.21 -5.22 -4.05
CA GLU A 163 -5.26 -6.13 -4.70
C GLU A 163 -4.94 -7.30 -3.77
N LEU A 164 -4.88 -8.50 -4.32
CA LEU A 164 -4.41 -9.70 -3.63
C LEU A 164 -3.03 -10.08 -4.19
N VAL A 165 -2.07 -10.29 -3.31
CA VAL A 165 -0.76 -10.83 -3.70
C VAL A 165 -0.92 -12.33 -3.94
N VAL A 166 -0.78 -12.75 -5.20
CA VAL A 166 -0.94 -14.15 -5.60
C VAL A 166 0.40 -14.84 -5.87
N TYR A 167 1.46 -14.07 -6.07
CA TYR A 167 2.80 -14.60 -6.31
C TYR A 167 3.86 -13.55 -5.96
N GLY A 168 4.97 -13.99 -5.36
CA GLY A 168 6.11 -13.13 -5.09
C GLY A 168 7.01 -13.64 -3.96
N ARG A 169 8.13 -12.93 -3.74
CA ARG A 169 9.01 -13.12 -2.59
C ARG A 169 8.66 -12.08 -1.54
N ILE A 170 8.23 -12.55 -0.38
CA ILE A 170 7.87 -11.69 0.74
C ILE A 170 9.12 -11.42 1.56
N PRO A 171 9.47 -10.13 1.84
CA PRO A 171 10.57 -9.81 2.74
C PRO A 171 10.21 -10.23 4.17
N LEU A 172 11.02 -11.12 4.76
CA LEU A 172 10.82 -11.61 6.12
C LEU A 172 11.38 -10.65 7.17
N MET A 173 12.35 -9.82 6.78
CA MET A 173 12.99 -8.85 7.69
C MET A 173 13.44 -7.62 6.89
N ILE A 174 13.28 -6.46 7.50
CA ILE A 174 13.80 -5.19 6.99
C ILE A 174 14.58 -4.55 8.13
N THR A 175 15.83 -4.15 7.84
CA THR A 175 16.65 -3.40 8.80
C THR A 175 16.89 -1.98 8.29
N ALA A 176 16.77 -1.02 9.20
CA ALA A 176 17.14 0.37 8.93
C ALA A 176 18.63 0.64 9.20
N ASN A 177 19.35 -0.32 9.79
CA ASN A 177 20.76 -0.19 10.09
C ASN A 177 21.60 -0.40 8.83
N CYS A 178 22.65 0.40 8.70
CA CYS A 178 23.71 0.13 7.74
C CYS A 178 24.55 -1.04 8.28
N ILE A 179 24.68 -2.10 7.49
CA ILE A 179 25.53 -3.26 7.80
C ILE A 179 26.91 -2.98 7.24
#